data_296780463370307a6d7880aa20322c9c
#
_entry.id   296780463370307a6d7880aa20322c9c
#
_cell.length_a   1.000
_cell.length_b   1.000
_cell.length_c   1.000
_cell.angle_alpha   90.00
_cell.angle_beta   90.00
_cell.angle_gamma   90.00
#
_symmetry.space_group_name_H-M   'P 1'
#
loop_
_entity.id
_entity.type
_entity.pdbx_description
1 polymer ?
#
loop_
_entity_poly.entity_id
_entity_poly.type
_entity_poly.pdbx_seq_one_letter_code
_entity_poly.pdbx_strand_id
1 'polypeptide(L)'
;IKSVIEQYCVDNNARVLIPSFSLDRTPYILWILYSLFGKDENFKVPILIDSPLANRLLDCYSSILEGDKKELFDEMMSWKNVQRIIQPENSKAAIADKGAKVILSSSGMLTAGRSIKWSQSILPRESDCILFMWYSGEDTLAWKIKHGKDNKTININGKPFKNKAQIYDLKSFSSHMQRQDMINYY
;
A
#
# COMPACT_ATOMS: atom_id res chain seq x y z
N ILE A 1 -10.48 5.40 -2.55
CA ILE A 1 -9.05 5.39 -2.92
C ILE A 1 -8.71 6.71 -3.60
N LYS A 2 -9.38 7.06 -4.70
CA LYS A 2 -9.09 8.27 -5.47
C LYS A 2 -9.05 9.51 -4.57
N SER A 3 -10.12 9.80 -3.85
CA SER A 3 -10.24 10.96 -2.95
C SER A 3 -9.13 11.01 -1.87
N VAL A 4 -8.74 9.87 -1.32
CA VAL A 4 -7.64 9.81 -0.32
C VAL A 4 -6.31 10.18 -0.97
N ILE A 5 -6.01 9.66 -2.16
CA ILE A 5 -4.74 9.96 -2.84
C ILE A 5 -4.70 11.43 -3.29
N GLU A 6 -5.80 11.95 -3.84
CA GLU A 6 -5.90 13.36 -4.21
C GLU A 6 -5.67 14.25 -2.99
N GLN A 7 -6.42 14.04 -1.90
CA GLN A 7 -6.31 14.84 -0.69
C GLN A 7 -4.90 14.82 -0.09
N TYR A 8 -4.28 13.63 0.06
CA TYR A 8 -2.99 13.53 0.75
C TYR A 8 -1.81 13.80 -0.17
N CYS A 9 -1.78 13.20 -1.35
CA CYS A 9 -0.60 13.29 -2.20
C CYS A 9 -0.63 14.53 -3.11
N VAL A 10 -1.80 14.88 -3.67
CA VAL A 10 -1.88 16.00 -4.61
C VAL A 10 -2.01 17.33 -3.85
N ASP A 11 -3.01 17.43 -2.95
CA ASP A 11 -3.34 18.69 -2.30
C ASP A 11 -2.38 19.02 -1.15
N ASN A 12 -1.98 18.01 -0.36
CA ASN A 12 -1.18 18.21 0.85
C ASN A 12 0.29 17.82 0.73
N ASN A 13 0.74 17.39 -0.42
CA ASN A 13 2.13 16.92 -0.66
C ASN A 13 2.61 15.91 0.39
N ALA A 14 1.75 14.97 0.77
CA ALA A 14 1.96 14.00 1.83
C ALA A 14 2.07 12.56 1.28
N ARG A 15 2.33 11.61 2.17
CA ARG A 15 2.54 10.20 1.81
C ARG A 15 1.33 9.36 2.15
N VAL A 16 0.98 8.43 1.27
CA VAL A 16 -0.04 7.41 1.51
C VAL A 16 0.62 6.03 1.47
N LEU A 17 0.66 5.34 2.61
CA LEU A 17 1.08 3.95 2.68
C LEU A 17 -0.13 3.04 2.47
N ILE A 18 -0.02 2.11 1.54
CA ILE A 18 -0.97 1.02 1.34
C ILE A 18 -0.24 -0.30 1.63
N PRO A 19 -0.34 -0.83 2.87
CA PRO A 19 0.22 -2.13 3.19
C PRO A 19 -0.47 -3.21 2.34
N SER A 20 0.31 -4.00 1.59
CA SER A 20 -0.25 -4.98 0.66
C SER A 20 0.51 -6.31 0.71
N PHE A 21 -0.20 -7.40 0.41
CA PHE A 21 0.45 -8.67 0.16
C PHE A 21 1.14 -8.62 -1.20
N SER A 22 2.31 -9.27 -1.27
CA SER A 22 3.13 -9.29 -2.50
C SER A 22 2.45 -10.00 -3.65
N LEU A 23 1.77 -11.12 -3.36
CA LEU A 23 1.00 -11.89 -4.32
C LEU A 23 -0.40 -11.27 -4.49
N ASP A 24 -0.90 -11.21 -5.68
CA ASP A 24 -2.21 -10.74 -6.12
C ASP A 24 -2.56 -9.29 -5.70
N ARG A 25 -2.31 -8.91 -4.45
CA ARG A 25 -2.79 -7.63 -3.91
C ARG A 25 -2.00 -6.44 -4.42
N THR A 26 -0.68 -6.55 -4.49
CA THR A 26 0.14 -5.46 -5.04
C THR A 26 -0.18 -5.17 -6.52
N PRO A 27 -0.20 -6.15 -7.45
CA PRO A 27 -0.60 -5.88 -8.82
C PRO A 27 -2.06 -5.40 -8.96
N TYR A 28 -2.98 -5.90 -8.11
CA TYR A 28 -4.36 -5.45 -8.11
C TYR A 28 -4.51 -3.98 -7.70
N ILE A 29 -3.82 -3.54 -6.63
CA ILE A 29 -3.82 -2.12 -6.25
C ILE A 29 -3.20 -1.26 -7.35
N LEU A 30 -2.10 -1.73 -7.94
CA LEU A 30 -1.45 -1.02 -9.03
C LEU A 30 -2.38 -0.83 -10.22
N TRP A 31 -3.14 -1.87 -10.57
CA TRP A 31 -4.18 -1.79 -11.59
C TRP A 31 -5.28 -0.77 -11.25
N ILE A 32 -5.75 -0.73 -9.99
CA ILE A 32 -6.72 0.27 -9.54
C ILE A 32 -6.14 1.68 -9.70
N LEU A 33 -4.90 1.90 -9.27
CA LEU A 33 -4.24 3.20 -9.37
C LEU A 33 -4.05 3.64 -10.82
N TYR A 34 -3.66 2.70 -11.68
CA TYR A 34 -3.55 2.93 -13.11
C TYR A 34 -4.90 3.28 -13.74
N SER A 35 -5.95 2.54 -13.39
CA SER A 35 -7.32 2.82 -13.88
C SER A 35 -7.85 4.18 -13.45
N LEU A 36 -7.45 4.66 -12.27
CA LEU A 36 -7.90 5.95 -11.72
C LEU A 36 -7.09 7.15 -12.25
N PHE A 37 -5.80 6.97 -12.48
CA PHE A 37 -4.86 8.08 -12.73
C PHE A 37 -3.97 7.89 -13.95
N GLY A 38 -3.91 6.70 -14.55
CA GLY A 38 -2.97 6.38 -15.62
C GLY A 38 -3.13 7.23 -16.89
N LYS A 39 -4.37 7.70 -17.14
CA LYS A 39 -4.70 8.59 -18.27
C LYS A 39 -4.64 10.07 -17.92
N ASP A 40 -4.41 10.42 -16.66
CA ASP A 40 -4.28 11.80 -16.22
C ASP A 40 -2.83 12.27 -16.33
N GLU A 41 -2.54 13.04 -17.35
CA GLU A 41 -1.21 13.60 -17.58
C GLU A 41 -0.75 14.57 -16.48
N ASN A 42 -1.67 15.13 -15.70
CA ASN A 42 -1.37 16.05 -14.59
C ASN A 42 -1.04 15.29 -13.29
N PHE A 43 -1.40 14.03 -13.19
CA PHE A 43 -1.05 13.22 -12.03
C PHE A 43 0.45 12.89 -12.04
N LYS A 44 1.23 13.54 -11.17
CA LYS A 44 2.70 13.40 -11.08
C LYS A 44 3.16 12.67 -9.82
N VAL A 45 2.24 12.16 -9.02
CA VAL A 45 2.58 11.49 -7.75
C VAL A 45 3.30 10.17 -8.01
N PRO A 46 4.50 9.95 -7.46
CA PRO A 46 5.20 8.68 -7.57
C PRO A 46 4.46 7.55 -6.85
N ILE A 47 4.43 6.37 -7.47
CA ILE A 47 3.88 5.14 -6.92
C ILE A 47 5.04 4.17 -6.69
N LEU A 48 5.43 4.00 -5.43
CA LEU A 48 6.57 3.19 -5.07
C LEU A 48 6.14 1.75 -4.76
N ILE A 49 6.72 0.77 -5.44
CA ILE A 49 6.59 -0.65 -5.12
C ILE A 49 7.80 -1.04 -4.27
N ASP A 50 7.70 -0.85 -2.96
CA ASP A 50 8.79 -1.12 -2.03
C ASP A 50 8.61 -2.48 -1.33
N SER A 51 8.72 -3.52 -2.13
CA SER A 51 8.70 -4.92 -1.72
C SER A 51 9.53 -5.77 -2.68
N PRO A 52 10.67 -6.36 -2.25
CA PRO A 52 11.48 -7.22 -3.13
C PRO A 52 10.72 -8.43 -3.67
N LEU A 53 9.86 -9.03 -2.85
CA LEU A 53 9.05 -10.17 -3.27
C LEU A 53 7.97 -9.74 -4.29
N ALA A 54 7.27 -8.63 -4.04
CA ALA A 54 6.27 -8.13 -5.00
C ALA A 54 6.92 -7.81 -6.36
N ASN A 55 8.09 -7.19 -6.35
CA ASN A 55 8.82 -6.89 -7.59
C ASN A 55 9.18 -8.15 -8.40
N ARG A 56 9.62 -9.24 -7.73
CA ARG A 56 9.87 -10.53 -8.40
C ARG A 56 8.59 -11.16 -8.94
N LEU A 57 7.48 -11.08 -8.18
CA LEU A 57 6.19 -11.61 -8.62
C LEU A 57 5.65 -10.83 -9.83
N LEU A 58 5.85 -9.50 -9.89
CA LEU A 58 5.50 -8.72 -11.08
C LEU A 58 6.28 -9.18 -12.33
N ASP A 59 7.55 -9.55 -12.19
CA ASP A 59 8.31 -10.14 -13.29
C ASP A 59 7.74 -11.50 -13.72
N CYS A 60 7.29 -12.33 -12.76
CA CYS A 60 6.59 -13.58 -13.07
C CYS A 60 5.26 -13.32 -13.79
N TYR A 61 4.45 -12.37 -13.34
CA TYR A 61 3.21 -12.00 -14.06
C TYR A 61 3.48 -11.58 -15.50
N SER A 62 4.49 -10.74 -15.72
CA SER A 62 4.88 -10.33 -17.08
C SER A 62 5.28 -11.52 -17.97
N SER A 63 5.81 -12.58 -17.39
CA SER A 63 6.26 -13.78 -18.16
C SER A 63 5.14 -14.77 -18.46
N ILE A 64 4.04 -14.77 -17.71
CA ILE A 64 2.95 -15.76 -17.85
C ILE A 64 1.68 -15.20 -18.46
N LEU A 65 1.49 -13.88 -18.45
CA LEU A 65 0.32 -13.23 -19.07
C LEU A 65 0.44 -13.23 -20.58
N GLU A 66 -0.69 -13.35 -21.26
CA GLU A 66 -0.80 -13.36 -22.72
C GLU A 66 -1.97 -12.49 -23.19
N GLY A 67 -1.94 -12.10 -24.47
CA GLY A 67 -2.99 -11.30 -25.12
C GLY A 67 -3.27 -9.98 -24.43
N ASP A 68 -4.50 -9.53 -24.43
CA ASP A 68 -4.96 -8.22 -23.91
C ASP A 68 -4.54 -8.01 -22.44
N LYS A 69 -4.49 -9.10 -21.65
CA LYS A 69 -4.07 -9.01 -20.23
C LYS A 69 -2.60 -8.65 -20.10
N LYS A 70 -1.77 -9.18 -21.00
CA LYS A 70 -0.35 -8.83 -21.03
C LYS A 70 -0.15 -7.39 -21.47
N GLU A 71 -0.82 -6.98 -22.53
CA GLU A 71 -0.73 -5.60 -23.02
C GLU A 71 -1.10 -4.59 -21.94
N LEU A 72 -2.22 -4.78 -21.27
CA LEU A 72 -2.67 -3.92 -20.16
C LEU A 72 -1.65 -3.94 -18.99
N PHE A 73 -1.09 -5.10 -18.67
CA PHE A 73 -0.11 -5.23 -17.61
C PHE A 73 1.18 -4.48 -17.95
N ASP A 74 1.68 -4.64 -19.17
CA ASP A 74 2.89 -3.98 -19.65
C ASP A 74 2.71 -2.44 -19.72
N GLU A 75 1.53 -1.98 -20.17
CA GLU A 75 1.16 -0.57 -20.16
C GLU A 75 1.17 -0.01 -18.72
N MET A 76 0.54 -0.70 -17.79
CA MET A 76 0.53 -0.33 -16.37
C MET A 76 1.94 -0.30 -15.77
N MET A 77 2.78 -1.28 -16.09
CA MET A 77 4.16 -1.36 -15.58
C MET A 77 5.09 -0.33 -16.20
N SER A 78 4.80 0.14 -17.41
CA SER A 78 5.53 1.22 -18.09
C SER A 78 5.07 2.62 -17.67
N TRP A 79 4.03 2.73 -16.86
CA TRP A 79 3.53 4.01 -16.40
C TRP A 79 4.60 4.78 -15.62
N LYS A 80 4.93 5.98 -16.09
CA LYS A 80 6.05 6.81 -15.60
C LYS A 80 6.03 7.11 -14.09
N ASN A 81 4.86 7.00 -13.47
CA ASN A 81 4.71 7.22 -12.03
C ASN A 81 5.15 5.99 -11.21
N VAL A 82 5.19 4.80 -11.80
CA VAL A 82 5.56 3.55 -11.13
C VAL A 82 7.07 3.48 -10.95
N GLN A 83 7.50 3.26 -9.71
CA GLN A 83 8.90 3.11 -9.34
C GLN A 83 9.10 1.84 -8.51
N ARG A 84 9.91 0.94 -9.01
CA ARG A 84 10.24 -0.33 -8.36
C ARG A 84 11.46 -0.16 -7.46
N ILE A 85 11.30 -0.39 -6.17
CA ILE A 85 12.40 -0.29 -5.19
C ILE A 85 12.86 -1.69 -4.80
N ILE A 86 14.05 -2.05 -5.26
CA ILE A 86 14.65 -3.38 -5.05
C ILE A 86 15.70 -3.29 -3.94
N GLN A 87 16.63 -2.36 -4.05
CA GLN A 87 17.77 -2.27 -3.14
C GLN A 87 17.37 -1.66 -1.77
N PRO A 88 17.93 -2.17 -0.65
CA PRO A 88 17.64 -1.66 0.69
C PRO A 88 18.01 -0.18 0.88
N GLU A 89 19.05 0.29 0.21
CA GLU A 89 19.54 1.68 0.27
C GLU A 89 18.50 2.64 -0.33
N ASN A 90 17.93 2.27 -1.48
CA ASN A 90 16.88 3.04 -2.13
C ASN A 90 15.60 3.09 -1.27
N SER A 91 15.26 1.97 -0.58
CA SER A 91 14.16 1.95 0.38
C SER A 91 14.41 2.91 1.55
N LYS A 92 15.62 2.93 2.10
CA LYS A 92 15.98 3.88 3.18
C LYS A 92 15.89 5.33 2.71
N ALA A 93 16.40 5.64 1.52
CA ALA A 93 16.32 6.98 0.93
C ALA A 93 14.86 7.41 0.70
N ALA A 94 14.02 6.52 0.14
CA ALA A 94 12.61 6.78 -0.08
C ALA A 94 11.82 7.02 1.23
N ILE A 95 12.13 6.28 2.31
CA ILE A 95 11.54 6.47 3.65
C ILE A 95 11.97 7.82 4.26
N ALA A 96 13.20 8.24 4.02
CA ALA A 96 13.73 9.52 4.51
C ALA A 96 13.09 10.71 3.80
N ASP A 97 12.82 10.60 2.50
CA ASP A 97 12.13 11.60 1.72
C ASP A 97 10.63 11.68 2.13
N LYS A 98 10.18 12.91 2.46
CA LYS A 98 8.83 13.19 2.99
C LYS A 98 7.88 13.79 1.95
N GLY A 99 8.34 13.97 0.71
CA GLY A 99 7.49 14.44 -0.40
C GLY A 99 6.38 13.45 -0.77
N ALA A 100 5.41 13.95 -1.53
CA ALA A 100 4.24 13.17 -1.95
C ALA A 100 4.60 11.86 -2.65
N LYS A 101 4.00 10.78 -2.22
CA LYS A 101 4.08 9.45 -2.87
C LYS A 101 3.03 8.48 -2.36
N VAL A 102 2.60 7.58 -3.21
CA VAL A 102 1.86 6.38 -2.80
C VAL A 102 2.86 5.23 -2.64
N ILE A 103 2.78 4.51 -1.54
CA ILE A 103 3.70 3.42 -1.22
C ILE A 103 2.94 2.09 -1.14
N LEU A 104 3.28 1.14 -2.01
CA LEU A 104 2.84 -0.25 -1.93
C LEU A 104 3.96 -1.06 -1.29
N SER A 105 3.75 -1.55 -0.07
CA SER A 105 4.80 -2.26 0.67
C SER A 105 4.26 -3.46 1.44
N SER A 106 5.02 -4.54 1.46
CA SER A 106 4.66 -5.78 2.14
C SER A 106 5.34 -5.88 3.53
N SER A 107 4.68 -6.51 4.49
CA SER A 107 3.45 -7.30 4.43
C SER A 107 2.19 -6.43 4.61
N GLY A 108 1.06 -6.93 4.11
CA GLY A 108 -0.24 -6.24 4.22
C GLY A 108 -0.78 -6.11 5.65
N MET A 109 -0.36 -7.00 6.56
CA MET A 109 -0.74 -6.94 7.99
C MET A 109 0.34 -6.29 8.87
N LEU A 110 1.40 -5.73 8.27
CA LEU A 110 2.54 -5.13 8.99
C LEU A 110 3.23 -6.10 9.97
N THR A 111 3.27 -7.39 9.64
CA THR A 111 3.91 -8.42 10.48
C THR A 111 5.39 -8.62 10.16
N ALA A 112 5.81 -8.24 8.97
CA ALA A 112 7.18 -8.36 8.49
C ALA A 112 7.48 -7.36 7.36
N GLY A 113 8.74 -7.33 6.92
CA GLY A 113 9.13 -6.63 5.70
C GLY A 113 9.31 -5.11 5.85
N ARG A 114 9.32 -4.44 4.70
CA ARG A 114 9.59 -3.00 4.62
C ARG A 114 8.40 -2.15 5.07
N SER A 115 7.19 -2.68 5.00
CA SER A 115 5.97 -2.00 5.46
C SER A 115 6.02 -1.59 6.94
N ILE A 116 6.72 -2.35 7.79
CA ILE A 116 6.97 -1.97 9.19
C ILE A 116 7.80 -0.67 9.27
N LYS A 117 8.87 -0.56 8.48
CA LYS A 117 9.73 0.64 8.47
C LYS A 117 8.97 1.86 7.93
N TRP A 118 8.13 1.65 6.92
CA TRP A 118 7.24 2.69 6.42
C TRP A 118 6.25 3.15 7.49
N SER A 119 5.58 2.22 8.19
CA SER A 119 4.65 2.57 9.27
C SER A 119 5.33 3.36 10.39
N GLN A 120 6.56 2.98 10.80
CA GLN A 120 7.36 3.73 11.76
C GLN A 120 7.64 5.17 11.33
N SER A 121 7.83 5.41 10.02
CA SER A 121 8.08 6.74 9.46
C SER A 121 6.81 7.58 9.29
N ILE A 122 5.67 6.94 9.04
CA ILE A 122 4.39 7.59 8.72
C ILE A 122 3.60 7.89 9.99
N LEU A 123 3.47 6.94 10.91
CA LEU A 123 2.63 7.08 12.11
C LEU A 123 2.84 8.37 12.91
N PRO A 124 4.08 8.88 13.11
CA PRO A 124 4.28 10.11 13.88
C PRO A 124 3.87 11.41 13.17
N ARG A 125 3.42 11.36 11.92
CA ARG A 125 3.17 12.53 11.08
C ARG A 125 1.66 12.70 10.79
N GLU A 126 1.10 13.80 11.24
CA GLU A 126 -0.33 14.14 11.04
C GLU A 126 -0.69 14.35 9.55
N SER A 127 0.30 14.78 8.74
CA SER A 127 0.09 14.99 7.31
C SER A 127 -0.04 13.70 6.52
N ASP A 128 0.52 12.60 7.01
CA ASP A 128 0.60 11.35 6.27
C ASP A 128 -0.61 10.43 6.56
N CYS A 129 -0.78 9.43 5.71
CA CYS A 129 -1.93 8.52 5.76
C CYS A 129 -1.50 7.06 5.63
N ILE A 130 -2.21 6.16 6.31
CA ILE A 130 -2.18 4.72 6.03
C ILE A 130 -3.57 4.30 5.57
N LEU A 131 -3.63 3.72 4.38
CA LEU A 131 -4.84 3.21 3.76
C LEU A 131 -4.82 1.67 3.79
N PHE A 132 -5.56 1.08 4.71
CA PHE A 132 -5.76 -0.35 4.76
C PHE A 132 -6.90 -0.77 3.83
N MET A 133 -6.64 -1.79 3.01
CA MET A 133 -7.61 -2.32 2.05
C MET A 133 -8.02 -3.76 2.34
N TRP A 134 -7.42 -4.39 3.35
CA TRP A 134 -7.57 -5.81 3.62
C TRP A 134 -7.89 -6.07 5.09
N TYR A 135 -8.44 -7.25 5.34
CA TYR A 135 -8.57 -7.77 6.69
C TYR A 135 -7.21 -7.80 7.42
N SER A 136 -7.25 -7.56 8.72
CA SER A 136 -6.08 -7.64 9.59
C SER A 136 -6.46 -8.46 10.82
N GLY A 137 -5.71 -9.52 11.11
CA GLY A 137 -5.88 -10.34 12.31
C GLY A 137 -5.58 -9.56 13.59
N GLU A 138 -6.27 -9.88 14.69
CA GLU A 138 -6.24 -9.10 15.95
C GLU A 138 -4.84 -8.95 16.57
N ASP A 139 -3.95 -9.91 16.37
CA ASP A 139 -2.59 -9.87 16.93
C ASP A 139 -1.60 -9.07 16.07
N THR A 140 -2.02 -8.57 14.91
CA THR A 140 -1.13 -7.89 13.96
C THR A 140 -0.94 -6.41 14.30
N LEU A 141 0.19 -5.85 13.86
CA LEU A 141 0.42 -4.41 13.98
C LEU A 141 -0.62 -3.59 13.18
N ALA A 142 -1.05 -4.07 12.02
CA ALA A 142 -2.11 -3.44 11.23
C ALA A 142 -3.41 -3.31 12.04
N TRP A 143 -3.83 -4.36 12.73
CA TRP A 143 -5.00 -4.33 13.59
C TRP A 143 -4.84 -3.31 14.73
N LYS A 144 -3.68 -3.31 15.41
CA LYS A 144 -3.38 -2.36 16.49
C LYS A 144 -3.42 -0.91 16.03
N ILE A 145 -2.98 -0.63 14.81
CA ILE A 145 -3.05 0.71 14.21
C ILE A 145 -4.50 1.09 13.89
N LYS A 146 -5.27 0.21 13.24
CA LYS A 146 -6.67 0.45 12.87
C LYS A 146 -7.57 0.73 14.09
N HIS A 147 -7.34 0.02 15.20
CA HIS A 147 -8.14 0.11 16.40
C HIS A 147 -7.48 0.97 17.50
N GLY A 148 -6.31 1.53 17.22
CA GLY A 148 -5.66 2.53 18.05
C GLY A 148 -6.41 3.86 17.96
N LYS A 149 -6.79 4.45 19.14
CA LYS A 149 -7.33 5.81 19.15
C LYS A 149 -6.27 6.81 18.71
N ASP A 150 -6.71 7.92 18.13
CA ASP A 150 -5.84 9.02 17.73
C ASP A 150 -4.86 9.40 18.85
N ASN A 151 -3.61 9.65 18.46
CA ASN A 151 -2.49 9.95 19.35
C ASN A 151 -2.09 8.84 20.36
N LYS A 152 -2.67 7.64 20.28
CA LYS A 152 -2.24 6.51 21.10
C LYS A 152 -0.82 6.09 20.70
N THR A 153 -0.02 5.75 21.70
CA THR A 153 1.32 5.19 21.46
C THR A 153 1.21 3.72 21.08
N ILE A 154 1.81 3.36 19.96
CA ILE A 154 1.87 1.99 19.45
C ILE A 154 3.33 1.52 19.55
N ASN A 155 3.55 0.36 20.14
CA ASN A 155 4.88 -0.25 20.22
C ASN A 155 5.16 -1.02 18.92
N ILE A 156 6.25 -0.68 18.25
CA ILE A 156 6.74 -1.36 17.06
C ILE A 156 8.19 -1.80 17.27
N ASN A 157 8.42 -3.09 17.36
CA ASN A 157 9.75 -3.68 17.62
C ASN A 157 10.43 -3.07 18.88
N GLY A 158 9.68 -2.96 19.97
CA GLY A 158 10.19 -2.45 21.24
C GLY A 158 10.29 -0.92 21.34
N LYS A 159 9.95 -0.18 20.28
CA LYS A 159 10.00 1.29 20.26
C LYS A 159 8.58 1.89 20.21
N PRO A 160 8.30 2.93 21.01
CA PRO A 160 7.00 3.60 21.00
C PRO A 160 6.90 4.61 19.84
N PHE A 161 5.77 4.58 19.13
CA PHE A 161 5.42 5.54 18.08
C PHE A 161 4.05 6.13 18.37
N LYS A 162 3.91 7.45 18.29
CA LYS A 162 2.60 8.09 18.38
C LYS A 162 1.83 7.86 17.07
N ASN A 163 0.58 7.44 17.19
CA ASN A 163 -0.32 7.28 16.05
C ASN A 163 -1.01 8.62 15.75
N LYS A 164 -0.35 9.45 14.95
CA LYS A 164 -0.84 10.77 14.53
C LYS A 164 -1.33 10.78 13.08
N ALA A 165 -0.85 9.82 12.27
CA ALA A 165 -1.24 9.70 10.87
C ALA A 165 -2.74 9.39 10.74
N GLN A 166 -3.34 9.83 9.64
CA GLN A 166 -4.72 9.47 9.34
C GLN A 166 -4.82 8.00 8.90
N ILE A 167 -5.82 7.30 9.43
CA ILE A 167 -5.99 5.87 9.18
C ILE A 167 -7.33 5.66 8.47
N TYR A 168 -7.27 5.07 7.28
CA TYR A 168 -8.45 4.63 6.53
C TYR A 168 -8.47 3.09 6.47
N ASP A 169 -9.65 2.52 6.65
CA ASP A 169 -9.88 1.07 6.55
C ASP A 169 -11.03 0.80 5.57
N LEU A 170 -10.69 0.38 4.36
CA LEU A 170 -11.64 0.05 3.31
C LEU A 170 -12.03 -1.44 3.39
N LYS A 171 -13.19 -1.73 3.95
CA LYS A 171 -13.67 -3.11 4.14
C LYS A 171 -14.11 -3.82 2.85
N SER A 172 -14.25 -3.09 1.75
CA SER A 172 -14.86 -3.56 0.49
C SER A 172 -13.98 -4.48 -0.37
N PHE A 173 -12.72 -4.69 0.01
CA PHE A 173 -11.74 -5.46 -0.78
C PHE A 173 -11.39 -6.83 -0.19
N SER A 174 -12.22 -7.34 0.73
CA SER A 174 -12.03 -8.70 1.25
C SER A 174 -12.36 -9.72 0.17
N SER A 175 -11.46 -10.68 -0.06
CA SER A 175 -11.72 -11.87 -0.87
C SER A 175 -12.12 -13.07 -0.01
N HIS A 176 -12.27 -12.87 1.30
CA HIS A 176 -12.79 -13.90 2.17
C HIS A 176 -14.31 -13.98 2.03
N MET A 177 -14.82 -15.18 1.84
CA MET A 177 -16.23 -15.48 1.86
C MET A 177 -16.84 -15.00 3.18
N GLN A 178 -17.93 -14.27 3.15
CA GLN A 178 -18.61 -13.84 4.36
C GLN A 178 -19.28 -15.04 5.04
N ARG A 179 -19.51 -14.93 6.35
CA ARG A 179 -20.13 -16.01 7.13
C ARG A 179 -21.43 -16.50 6.49
N GLN A 180 -22.28 -15.62 6.00
CA GLN A 180 -23.54 -15.97 5.37
C GLN A 180 -23.33 -16.72 4.06
N ASP A 181 -22.36 -16.33 3.27
CA ASP A 181 -22.02 -17.01 2.01
C ASP A 181 -21.51 -18.44 2.29
N MET A 182 -20.73 -18.62 3.36
CA MET A 182 -20.29 -19.96 3.79
C MET A 182 -21.46 -20.83 4.25
N ILE A 183 -22.41 -20.26 5.01
CA ILE A 183 -23.59 -20.99 5.46
C ILE A 183 -24.47 -21.40 4.29
N ASN A 184 -24.61 -20.55 3.27
CA ASN A 184 -25.41 -20.83 2.09
C ASN A 184 -24.73 -21.82 1.11
N TYR A 185 -23.43 -22.05 1.25
CA TYR A 185 -22.66 -22.99 0.42
C TYR A 185 -22.74 -24.45 0.93
N TYR A 186 -22.97 -24.65 2.22
CA TYR A 186 -23.15 -25.96 2.88
C TYR A 186 -24.62 -26.26 3.18
#